data_32ae828172700b136e61b34b5f0a1168
#
_entry.id   32ae828172700b136e61b34b5f0a1168
#
_cell.length_a   1.000
_cell.length_b   1.000
_cell.length_c   1.000
_cell.angle_alpha   90.00
_cell.angle_beta   90.00
_cell.angle_gamma   90.00
#
_symmetry.space_group_name_H-M   'P 1'
#
loop_
_entity.id
_entity.type
_entity.pdbx_description
1 polymer ?
#
loop_
_entity_poly.entity_id
_entity_poly.type
_entity_poly.pdbx_seq_one_letter_code
_entity_poly.pdbx_strand_id
1 'polypeptide(L)'
;MIKNYPTVLITDETLRDGLQIEREGVTVDEKLELLNAMVDCGINRMMVGAFVNPKWSPQMGDTLELIKRIKPLPGVSYFALALNERGRQERAQLAPPLTLEPLPATHLHLCGVFIKRNTNKTLEDQEVTWQFPIEKAVKDGHKQAAIGVSSGYGSNWSGEFSHEQRMQSYRRQYEAWTRVGIEVKRIDFADPMAWNTPTAVAQDIVALLEEFPSITDYHIHLHNARGLAMLSVYEALKLLDSRHTLIVDTAIGGIGGCPYCGNGQATGMIATEDFVHLLETLGIESGIDLGKLINTSHRLSQILGRTLHSQVAFNGGLPKGATLYSEDVPVIYTFDEAQHFRLGASVYEGNARPWIKEKV
;
A
#
# COMPACT_ATOMS: atom_id res chain seq x y z
N MET A 1 1.75 11.58 -27.68
CA MET A 1 0.56 10.73 -27.54
C MET A 1 0.22 10.71 -26.05
N ILE A 2 -0.99 11.07 -25.69
CA ILE A 2 -1.46 10.94 -24.30
C ILE A 2 -1.54 9.44 -24.04
N LYS A 3 -0.79 8.95 -23.07
CA LYS A 3 -0.81 7.55 -22.69
C LYS A 3 -2.15 7.24 -22.01
N ASN A 4 -2.77 6.14 -22.42
CA ASN A 4 -4.03 5.67 -21.87
C ASN A 4 -3.74 4.77 -20.63
N TYR A 5 -3.58 5.39 -19.46
CA TYR A 5 -3.26 4.70 -18.22
C TYR A 5 -4.44 3.83 -17.71
N PRO A 6 -4.19 2.83 -16.85
CA PRO A 6 -5.24 2.08 -16.18
C PRO A 6 -6.03 2.99 -15.21
N THR A 7 -7.21 2.54 -14.81
CA THR A 7 -7.88 3.10 -13.63
C THR A 7 -7.05 2.79 -12.41
N VAL A 8 -6.63 3.81 -11.66
CA VAL A 8 -5.81 3.64 -10.45
C VAL A 8 -6.68 3.78 -9.20
N LEU A 9 -6.62 2.79 -8.33
CA LEU A 9 -7.25 2.81 -7.01
C LEU A 9 -6.16 2.72 -5.95
N ILE A 10 -6.20 3.60 -4.97
CA ILE A 10 -5.28 3.59 -3.83
C ILE A 10 -6.01 2.98 -2.63
N THR A 11 -5.43 1.94 -2.01
CA THR A 11 -5.87 1.45 -0.72
C THR A 11 -4.83 1.85 0.32
N ASP A 12 -5.22 2.71 1.26
CA ASP A 12 -4.30 3.15 2.31
C ASP A 12 -4.27 2.14 3.46
N GLU A 13 -3.08 1.70 3.81
CA GLU A 13 -2.78 0.68 4.82
C GLU A 13 -2.24 1.28 6.13
N THR A 14 -2.25 2.60 6.28
CA THR A 14 -1.67 3.30 7.44
C THR A 14 -2.15 2.72 8.76
N LEU A 15 -3.47 2.56 8.92
CA LEU A 15 -4.07 2.11 10.18
C LEU A 15 -3.93 0.59 10.41
N ARG A 16 -3.50 -0.19 9.40
CA ARG A 16 -3.27 -1.63 9.53
C ARG A 16 -1.80 -1.98 9.42
N ASP A 17 -1.24 -2.11 8.20
CA ASP A 17 0.16 -2.48 7.97
C ASP A 17 1.09 -1.42 8.54
N GLY A 18 0.73 -0.15 8.31
CA GLY A 18 1.46 1.00 8.80
C GLY A 18 1.70 0.94 10.29
N LEU A 19 0.65 0.87 11.08
CA LEU A 19 0.74 0.89 12.54
C LEU A 19 1.12 -0.45 13.16
N GLN A 20 1.02 -1.56 12.43
CA GLN A 20 1.19 -2.91 12.97
C GLN A 20 2.57 -3.17 13.60
N ILE A 21 3.60 -2.48 13.14
CA ILE A 21 4.98 -2.61 13.62
C ILE A 21 5.48 -1.40 14.40
N GLU A 22 4.65 -0.39 14.53
CA GLU A 22 4.99 0.83 15.27
C GLU A 22 4.94 0.58 16.79
N ARG A 23 5.42 1.55 17.55
CA ARG A 23 5.32 1.50 19.02
C ARG A 23 3.86 1.31 19.45
N GLU A 24 3.67 0.63 20.55
CA GLU A 24 2.38 0.59 21.24
C GLU A 24 1.98 1.98 21.73
N GLY A 25 0.68 2.19 21.94
CA GLY A 25 0.14 3.38 22.58
C GLY A 25 -0.40 4.45 21.63
N VAL A 26 -0.51 4.17 20.31
CA VAL A 26 -1.36 4.99 19.43
C VAL A 26 -2.81 4.70 19.82
N THR A 27 -3.50 5.71 20.30
CA THR A 27 -4.87 5.57 20.85
C THR A 27 -5.93 5.46 19.75
N VAL A 28 -7.11 4.94 20.10
CA VAL A 28 -8.27 4.90 19.18
C VAL A 28 -8.67 6.31 18.75
N ASP A 29 -8.55 7.31 19.61
CA ASP A 29 -8.85 8.70 19.27
C ASP A 29 -7.88 9.23 18.19
N GLU A 30 -6.58 8.96 18.33
CA GLU A 30 -5.57 9.31 17.32
C GLU A 30 -5.79 8.56 15.99
N LYS A 31 -6.16 7.28 16.05
CA LYS A 31 -6.50 6.51 14.85
C LYS A 31 -7.74 7.07 14.14
N LEU A 32 -8.78 7.50 14.90
CA LEU A 32 -9.96 8.16 14.34
C LEU A 32 -9.65 9.54 13.77
N GLU A 33 -8.80 10.31 14.45
CA GLU A 33 -8.31 11.59 13.93
C GLU A 33 -7.63 11.41 12.58
N LEU A 34 -6.70 10.45 12.48
CA LEU A 34 -6.01 10.12 11.22
C LEU A 34 -7.00 9.65 10.15
N LEU A 35 -7.92 8.74 10.49
CA LEU A 35 -8.93 8.24 9.56
C LEU A 35 -9.77 9.39 8.96
N ASN A 36 -10.23 10.30 9.81
CA ASN A 36 -11.02 11.44 9.36
C ASN A 36 -10.17 12.39 8.47
N ALA A 37 -8.92 12.65 8.84
CA ALA A 37 -8.01 13.45 8.03
C ALA A 37 -7.73 12.80 6.66
N MET A 38 -7.59 11.46 6.61
CA MET A 38 -7.43 10.71 5.36
C MET A 38 -8.66 10.84 4.46
N VAL A 39 -9.87 10.74 5.03
CA VAL A 39 -11.12 10.99 4.27
C VAL A 39 -11.18 12.43 3.76
N ASP A 40 -10.83 13.40 4.58
CA ASP A 40 -10.78 14.82 4.20
C ASP A 40 -9.76 15.12 3.10
N CYS A 41 -8.72 14.30 2.97
CA CYS A 41 -7.78 14.37 1.84
C CYS A 41 -8.37 13.79 0.55
N GLY A 42 -9.45 13.01 0.61
CA GLY A 42 -10.02 12.29 -0.53
C GLY A 42 -9.61 10.80 -0.61
N ILE A 43 -8.90 10.26 0.38
CA ILE A 43 -8.67 8.81 0.46
C ILE A 43 -10.01 8.13 0.75
N ASN A 44 -10.43 7.24 -0.15
CA ASN A 44 -11.73 6.60 -0.12
C ASN A 44 -11.68 5.07 0.03
N ARG A 45 -10.49 4.49 0.18
CA ARG A 45 -10.27 3.05 0.44
C ARG A 45 -9.20 2.90 1.50
N MET A 46 -9.53 2.30 2.65
CA MET A 46 -8.65 2.22 3.80
C MET A 46 -8.73 0.87 4.49
N MET A 47 -7.57 0.32 4.84
CA MET A 47 -7.47 -0.80 5.77
C MET A 47 -7.39 -0.26 7.20
N VAL A 48 -8.44 -0.44 7.98
CA VAL A 48 -8.58 0.20 9.31
C VAL A 48 -8.11 -0.68 10.47
N GLY A 49 -7.65 -1.89 10.21
CA GLY A 49 -7.12 -2.78 11.25
C GLY A 49 -7.13 -4.25 10.83
N ALA A 50 -6.88 -5.14 11.78
CA ALA A 50 -6.82 -6.58 11.56
C ALA A 50 -7.44 -7.37 12.72
N PHE A 51 -8.18 -8.44 12.39
CA PHE A 51 -8.70 -9.40 13.35
C PHE A 51 -7.62 -10.44 13.67
N VAL A 52 -6.65 -10.03 14.47
CA VAL A 52 -5.52 -10.84 14.94
C VAL A 52 -5.52 -10.93 16.46
N ASN A 53 -4.80 -11.89 17.01
CA ASN A 53 -4.69 -12.03 18.46
C ASN A 53 -3.88 -10.87 19.05
N PRO A 54 -4.45 -10.04 19.96
CA PRO A 54 -3.76 -8.89 20.55
C PRO A 54 -2.49 -9.24 21.32
N LYS A 55 -2.33 -10.48 21.76
CA LYS A 55 -1.10 -10.95 22.41
C LYS A 55 0.08 -11.00 21.44
N TRP A 56 -0.18 -11.14 20.13
CA TRP A 56 0.85 -11.18 19.08
C TRP A 56 1.01 -9.86 18.35
N SER A 57 -0.07 -9.06 18.28
CA SER A 57 -0.08 -7.74 17.65
C SER A 57 -0.90 -6.77 18.51
N PRO A 58 -0.32 -6.26 19.60
CA PRO A 58 -1.03 -5.37 20.54
C PRO A 58 -1.52 -4.09 19.86
N GLN A 59 -0.81 -3.61 18.84
CA GLN A 59 -1.19 -2.42 18.04
C GLN A 59 -2.55 -2.57 17.32
N MET A 60 -2.97 -3.83 17.09
CA MET A 60 -4.25 -4.17 16.46
C MET A 60 -5.33 -4.57 17.48
N GLY A 61 -5.00 -4.53 18.78
CA GLY A 61 -5.90 -4.97 19.85
C GLY A 61 -7.19 -4.16 19.98
N ASP A 62 -7.17 -2.93 19.54
CA ASP A 62 -8.28 -1.98 19.57
C ASP A 62 -9.07 -1.89 18.24
N THR A 63 -8.76 -2.74 17.27
CA THR A 63 -9.44 -2.77 15.96
C THR A 63 -10.97 -2.79 16.07
N LEU A 64 -11.52 -3.60 16.96
CA LEU A 64 -12.96 -3.68 17.17
C LEU A 64 -13.55 -2.37 17.70
N GLU A 65 -12.86 -1.71 18.63
CA GLU A 65 -13.30 -0.43 19.18
C GLU A 65 -13.26 0.66 18.10
N LEU A 66 -12.16 0.73 17.35
CA LEU A 66 -12.01 1.66 16.23
C LEU A 66 -13.18 1.49 15.24
N ILE A 67 -13.43 0.27 14.76
CA ILE A 67 -14.49 -0.01 13.77
C ILE A 67 -15.87 0.43 14.29
N LYS A 68 -16.20 0.16 15.55
CA LYS A 68 -17.48 0.57 16.14
C LYS A 68 -17.68 2.10 16.20
N ARG A 69 -16.60 2.85 16.18
CA ARG A 69 -16.62 4.33 16.23
C ARG A 69 -16.56 4.97 14.84
N ILE A 70 -16.29 4.21 13.78
CA ILE A 70 -16.33 4.71 12.40
C ILE A 70 -17.76 5.08 12.04
N LYS A 71 -17.93 6.29 11.54
CA LYS A 71 -19.17 6.74 10.90
C LYS A 71 -19.05 6.50 9.41
N PRO A 72 -19.78 5.53 8.83
CA PRO A 72 -19.66 5.23 7.42
C PRO A 72 -20.07 6.43 6.55
N LEU A 73 -19.29 6.72 5.54
CA LEU A 73 -19.52 7.81 4.61
C LEU A 73 -19.78 7.26 3.21
N PRO A 74 -20.72 7.85 2.44
CA PRO A 74 -20.96 7.43 1.07
C PRO A 74 -19.68 7.53 0.22
N GLY A 75 -19.40 6.50 -0.57
CA GLY A 75 -18.22 6.45 -1.44
C GLY A 75 -16.91 6.10 -0.73
N VAL A 76 -16.90 5.90 0.59
CA VAL A 76 -15.72 5.48 1.35
C VAL A 76 -15.85 4.01 1.73
N SER A 77 -14.79 3.24 1.48
CA SER A 77 -14.68 1.82 1.80
C SER A 77 -13.68 1.60 2.94
N TYR A 78 -14.15 0.95 3.99
CA TYR A 78 -13.32 0.58 5.14
C TYR A 78 -13.15 -0.93 5.17
N PHE A 79 -11.93 -1.40 5.07
CA PHE A 79 -11.59 -2.83 5.09
C PHE A 79 -10.88 -3.21 6.38
N ALA A 80 -10.93 -4.48 6.74
CA ALA A 80 -10.14 -5.02 7.83
C ALA A 80 -9.63 -6.42 7.48
N LEU A 81 -8.37 -6.70 7.83
CA LEU A 81 -7.74 -7.99 7.55
C LEU A 81 -8.29 -9.07 8.48
N ALA A 82 -8.59 -10.23 7.91
CA ALA A 82 -8.98 -11.42 8.65
C ALA A 82 -8.31 -12.68 8.05
N LEU A 83 -7.40 -13.29 8.79
CA LEU A 83 -6.58 -14.41 8.32
C LEU A 83 -7.21 -15.80 8.54
N ASN A 84 -8.27 -15.89 9.36
CA ASN A 84 -8.92 -17.15 9.68
C ASN A 84 -10.45 -17.00 9.66
N GLU A 85 -11.17 -18.13 9.74
CA GLU A 85 -12.62 -18.15 9.62
C GLU A 85 -13.31 -17.36 10.74
N ARG A 86 -12.83 -17.47 11.97
CA ARG A 86 -13.38 -16.70 13.09
C ARG A 86 -13.28 -15.19 12.82
N GLY A 87 -12.11 -14.70 12.42
CA GLY A 87 -11.94 -13.29 12.08
C GLY A 87 -12.81 -12.86 10.90
N ARG A 88 -13.01 -13.72 9.90
CA ARG A 88 -13.93 -13.43 8.78
C ARG A 88 -15.37 -13.30 9.24
N GLN A 89 -15.83 -14.16 10.16
CA GLN A 89 -17.18 -14.08 10.74
C GLN A 89 -17.35 -12.82 11.59
N GLU A 90 -16.37 -12.49 12.45
CA GLU A 90 -16.38 -11.25 13.23
C GLU A 90 -16.42 -10.02 12.33
N ARG A 91 -15.60 -9.99 11.26
CA ARG A 91 -15.60 -8.93 10.25
C ARG A 91 -16.96 -8.78 9.56
N ALA A 92 -17.59 -9.87 9.17
CA ALA A 92 -18.90 -9.85 8.50
C ALA A 92 -20.00 -9.27 9.39
N GLN A 93 -19.95 -9.49 10.70
CA GLN A 93 -20.91 -8.92 11.66
C GLN A 93 -20.75 -7.40 11.84
N LEU A 94 -19.63 -6.84 11.40
CA LEU A 94 -19.32 -5.42 11.48
C LEU A 94 -19.49 -4.68 10.14
N ALA A 95 -20.20 -5.24 9.22
CA ALA A 95 -20.54 -4.63 7.94
C ALA A 95 -22.03 -4.23 7.90
N PRO A 96 -22.39 -2.90 7.88
CA PRO A 96 -21.49 -1.74 7.95
C PRO A 96 -20.94 -1.49 9.37
N PRO A 97 -19.90 -0.66 9.58
CA PRO A 97 -19.26 0.24 8.62
C PRO A 97 -18.28 -0.42 7.67
N LEU A 98 -17.84 -1.65 7.95
CA LEU A 98 -16.89 -2.33 7.08
C LEU A 98 -17.48 -2.65 5.71
N THR A 99 -16.63 -2.51 4.70
CA THR A 99 -16.86 -3.02 3.35
C THR A 99 -16.27 -4.42 3.27
N LEU A 100 -17.07 -5.38 2.81
CA LEU A 100 -16.57 -6.73 2.57
C LEU A 100 -15.92 -6.81 1.19
N GLU A 101 -14.81 -7.55 1.12
CA GLU A 101 -14.15 -7.81 -0.17
C GLU A 101 -15.13 -8.54 -1.11
N PRO A 102 -15.31 -8.02 -2.32
CA PRO A 102 -16.32 -8.55 -3.24
C PRO A 102 -15.91 -9.90 -3.87
N LEU A 103 -14.59 -10.17 -3.92
CA LEU A 103 -14.05 -11.36 -4.58
C LEU A 103 -13.53 -12.37 -3.56
N PRO A 104 -13.98 -13.62 -3.61
CA PRO A 104 -13.30 -14.72 -2.94
C PRO A 104 -11.90 -14.87 -3.54
N ALA A 105 -10.91 -15.24 -2.74
CA ALA A 105 -9.54 -15.29 -3.18
C ALA A 105 -8.80 -16.52 -2.68
N THR A 106 -7.85 -16.97 -3.48
CA THR A 106 -6.79 -17.89 -3.07
C THR A 106 -5.44 -17.21 -3.13
N HIS A 107 -4.52 -17.60 -2.24
CA HIS A 107 -3.17 -17.09 -2.22
C HIS A 107 -2.18 -18.23 -2.03
N LEU A 108 -1.01 -18.11 -2.67
CA LEU A 108 0.16 -18.94 -2.44
C LEU A 108 1.31 -18.12 -1.88
N HIS A 109 2.03 -18.71 -0.94
CA HIS A 109 3.33 -18.20 -0.47
C HIS A 109 4.44 -19.05 -1.05
N LEU A 110 5.52 -18.44 -1.54
CA LEU A 110 6.69 -19.18 -2.01
C LEU A 110 7.71 -19.46 -0.90
N CYS A 111 7.64 -18.73 0.21
CA CYS A 111 8.56 -18.91 1.35
C CYS A 111 7.96 -19.78 2.45
N GLY A 112 8.51 -20.98 2.64
CA GLY A 112 8.06 -21.91 3.69
C GLY A 112 8.26 -21.38 5.11
N VAL A 113 9.33 -20.63 5.37
CA VAL A 113 9.54 -19.98 6.67
C VAL A 113 8.51 -18.90 6.94
N PHE A 114 8.24 -18.07 5.94
CA PHE A 114 7.26 -16.99 6.09
C PHE A 114 5.85 -17.53 6.36
N ILE A 115 5.40 -18.50 5.57
CA ILE A 115 4.04 -19.06 5.77
C ILE A 115 3.92 -19.75 7.14
N LYS A 116 4.98 -20.46 7.58
CA LYS A 116 5.00 -21.09 8.90
C LYS A 116 4.90 -20.05 10.02
N ARG A 117 5.60 -18.95 9.92
CA ARG A 117 5.57 -17.86 10.91
C ARG A 117 4.25 -17.10 10.90
N ASN A 118 3.71 -16.84 9.72
CA ASN A 118 2.52 -16.00 9.53
C ASN A 118 1.20 -16.75 9.81
N THR A 119 1.09 -18.00 9.37
CA THR A 119 -0.17 -18.76 9.42
C THR A 119 -0.07 -20.12 10.12
N ASN A 120 1.11 -20.48 10.58
CA ASN A 120 1.42 -21.80 11.16
C ASN A 120 1.14 -22.98 10.20
N LYS A 121 1.22 -22.76 8.89
CA LYS A 121 1.05 -23.78 7.84
C LYS A 121 2.38 -24.12 7.17
N THR A 122 2.39 -25.22 6.41
CA THR A 122 3.51 -25.57 5.52
C THR A 122 3.19 -25.16 4.07
N LEU A 123 4.16 -25.29 3.17
CA LEU A 123 3.92 -25.05 1.74
C LEU A 123 2.92 -26.08 1.16
N GLU A 124 3.00 -27.32 1.63
CA GLU A 124 2.14 -28.43 1.21
C GLU A 124 0.68 -28.24 1.66
N ASP A 125 0.48 -27.60 2.81
CA ASP A 125 -0.87 -27.34 3.33
C ASP A 125 -1.66 -26.31 2.52
N GLN A 126 -0.99 -25.50 1.69
CA GLN A 126 -1.61 -24.33 1.06
C GLN A 126 -2.75 -24.69 0.11
N GLU A 127 -2.53 -25.66 -0.77
CA GLU A 127 -3.54 -26.04 -1.78
C GLU A 127 -4.75 -26.71 -1.15
N VAL A 128 -4.55 -27.47 -0.08
CA VAL A 128 -5.67 -28.05 0.69
C VAL A 128 -6.55 -26.95 1.27
N THR A 129 -5.96 -25.82 1.65
CA THR A 129 -6.72 -24.69 2.21
C THR A 129 -7.56 -23.94 1.19
N TRP A 130 -7.34 -24.12 -0.12
CA TRP A 130 -8.17 -23.50 -1.16
C TRP A 130 -9.55 -24.13 -1.31
N GLN A 131 -9.70 -25.38 -0.92
CA GLN A 131 -10.98 -26.08 -1.02
C GLN A 131 -12.10 -25.29 -0.34
N PHE A 132 -11.84 -24.83 0.88
CA PHE A 132 -12.85 -24.09 1.63
C PHE A 132 -13.31 -22.77 0.96
N PRO A 133 -12.46 -21.81 0.59
CA PRO A 133 -12.92 -20.60 -0.10
C PRO A 133 -13.54 -20.89 -1.47
N ILE A 134 -13.09 -21.90 -2.20
CA ILE A 134 -13.65 -22.28 -3.50
C ILE A 134 -15.07 -22.88 -3.30
N GLU A 135 -15.24 -23.85 -2.43
CA GLU A 135 -16.55 -24.45 -2.13
C GLU A 135 -17.55 -23.42 -1.61
N LYS A 136 -17.08 -22.52 -0.72
CA LYS A 136 -17.90 -21.43 -0.22
C LYS A 136 -18.32 -20.50 -1.35
N ALA A 137 -17.42 -20.12 -2.24
CA ALA A 137 -17.70 -19.24 -3.37
C ALA A 137 -18.73 -19.85 -4.33
N VAL A 138 -18.63 -21.16 -4.63
CA VAL A 138 -19.61 -21.90 -5.43
C VAL A 138 -20.98 -21.88 -4.74
N LYS A 139 -21.02 -22.18 -3.44
CA LYS A 139 -22.26 -22.18 -2.65
C LYS A 139 -22.92 -20.80 -2.60
N ASP A 140 -22.13 -19.75 -2.44
CA ASP A 140 -22.60 -18.36 -2.36
C ASP A 140 -22.92 -17.77 -3.76
N GLY A 141 -22.68 -18.52 -4.84
CA GLY A 141 -23.01 -18.14 -6.21
C GLY A 141 -22.07 -17.10 -6.82
N HIS A 142 -20.86 -16.94 -6.28
CA HIS A 142 -19.87 -16.05 -6.87
C HIS A 142 -19.52 -16.46 -8.31
N LYS A 143 -19.30 -15.48 -9.17
CA LYS A 143 -18.94 -15.69 -10.58
C LYS A 143 -17.48 -15.32 -10.87
N GLN A 144 -16.86 -14.56 -9.98
CA GLN A 144 -15.52 -14.05 -10.13
C GLN A 144 -14.70 -14.27 -8.86
N ALA A 145 -13.39 -14.41 -9.02
CA ALA A 145 -12.45 -14.63 -7.93
C ALA A 145 -11.16 -13.84 -8.15
N ALA A 146 -10.33 -13.82 -7.12
CA ALA A 146 -8.96 -13.30 -7.16
C ALA A 146 -7.95 -14.44 -6.87
N ILE A 147 -6.75 -14.30 -7.43
CA ILE A 147 -5.61 -15.18 -7.15
C ILE A 147 -4.41 -14.35 -6.75
N GLY A 148 -3.51 -14.88 -5.92
CA GLY A 148 -2.37 -14.11 -5.49
C GLY A 148 -1.14 -14.93 -5.14
N VAL A 149 0.03 -14.29 -5.25
CA VAL A 149 1.30 -14.84 -4.77
C VAL A 149 1.91 -13.88 -3.77
N SER A 150 2.20 -14.41 -2.58
CA SER A 150 2.85 -13.67 -1.51
C SER A 150 4.29 -14.15 -1.32
N SER A 151 5.19 -13.23 -0.96
CA SER A 151 6.64 -13.48 -0.95
C SER A 151 7.14 -13.98 -2.30
N GLY A 152 6.54 -13.48 -3.39
CA GLY A 152 6.75 -14.03 -4.73
C GLY A 152 8.12 -13.74 -5.31
N TYR A 153 8.73 -12.62 -4.92
CA TYR A 153 10.01 -12.18 -5.51
C TYR A 153 11.23 -12.71 -4.76
N GLY A 154 11.05 -13.08 -3.51
CA GLY A 154 12.13 -13.62 -2.70
C GLY A 154 11.82 -13.60 -1.21
N SER A 155 12.74 -14.12 -0.42
CA SER A 155 12.64 -14.10 1.02
C SER A 155 14.01 -13.94 1.69
N ASN A 156 14.01 -13.39 2.91
CA ASN A 156 15.22 -13.24 3.71
C ASN A 156 15.82 -14.59 4.17
N TRP A 157 15.13 -15.70 3.90
CA TRP A 157 15.59 -17.06 4.25
C TRP A 157 15.91 -17.94 3.04
N SER A 158 15.22 -17.75 1.92
CA SER A 158 15.34 -18.63 0.74
C SER A 158 15.99 -17.93 -0.46
N GLY A 159 16.24 -16.62 -0.38
CA GLY A 159 16.74 -15.86 -1.51
C GLY A 159 15.65 -15.55 -2.55
N GLU A 160 16.07 -15.32 -3.78
CA GLU A 160 15.20 -14.98 -4.91
C GLU A 160 14.37 -16.18 -5.36
N PHE A 161 13.12 -15.93 -5.76
CA PHE A 161 12.27 -16.90 -6.46
C PHE A 161 12.18 -16.55 -7.94
N SER A 162 12.19 -17.57 -8.79
CA SER A 162 12.18 -17.38 -10.23
C SER A 162 10.82 -16.94 -10.76
N HIS A 163 10.83 -16.32 -11.93
CA HIS A 163 9.62 -15.99 -12.68
C HIS A 163 8.73 -17.24 -12.89
N GLU A 164 9.31 -18.38 -13.29
CA GLU A 164 8.55 -19.60 -13.52
C GLU A 164 7.85 -20.12 -12.26
N GLN A 165 8.47 -20.01 -11.07
CA GLN A 165 7.82 -20.39 -9.80
C GLN A 165 6.60 -19.52 -9.53
N ARG A 166 6.66 -18.22 -9.83
CA ARG A 166 5.52 -17.30 -9.69
C ARG A 166 4.42 -17.65 -10.70
N MET A 167 4.76 -17.84 -11.97
CA MET A 167 3.80 -18.18 -13.01
C MET A 167 3.11 -19.52 -12.76
N GLN A 168 3.84 -20.56 -12.35
CA GLN A 168 3.25 -21.83 -11.93
C GLN A 168 2.25 -21.66 -10.76
N SER A 169 2.55 -20.77 -9.83
CA SER A 169 1.65 -20.49 -8.71
C SER A 169 0.35 -19.82 -9.16
N TYR A 170 0.41 -18.91 -10.14
CA TYR A 170 -0.78 -18.31 -10.72
C TYR A 170 -1.58 -19.34 -11.54
N ARG A 171 -0.93 -20.16 -12.39
CA ARG A 171 -1.59 -21.19 -13.20
C ARG A 171 -2.38 -22.18 -12.35
N ARG A 172 -1.80 -22.69 -11.26
CA ARG A 172 -2.48 -23.64 -10.37
C ARG A 172 -3.72 -23.04 -9.73
N GLN A 173 -3.67 -21.80 -9.30
CA GLN A 173 -4.82 -21.10 -8.72
C GLN A 173 -5.88 -20.82 -9.79
N TYR A 174 -5.47 -20.36 -10.97
CA TYR A 174 -6.36 -20.10 -12.09
C TYR A 174 -7.14 -21.37 -12.49
N GLU A 175 -6.46 -22.51 -12.62
CA GLU A 175 -7.08 -23.80 -12.90
C GLU A 175 -8.06 -24.23 -11.80
N ALA A 176 -7.73 -24.01 -10.53
CA ALA A 176 -8.61 -24.36 -9.42
C ALA A 176 -9.95 -23.61 -9.46
N TRP A 177 -9.93 -22.32 -9.81
CA TRP A 177 -11.14 -21.51 -9.94
C TRP A 177 -11.92 -21.81 -11.22
N THR A 178 -11.25 -21.91 -12.36
CA THR A 178 -11.92 -22.16 -13.65
C THR A 178 -12.53 -23.55 -13.72
N ARG A 179 -11.95 -24.55 -13.04
CA ARG A 179 -12.50 -25.90 -12.95
C ARG A 179 -13.92 -25.93 -12.32
N VAL A 180 -14.23 -24.99 -11.45
CA VAL A 180 -15.56 -24.86 -10.83
C VAL A 180 -16.45 -23.81 -11.51
N GLY A 181 -16.03 -23.27 -12.66
CA GLY A 181 -16.80 -22.33 -13.46
C GLY A 181 -16.79 -20.89 -12.91
N ILE A 182 -15.80 -20.55 -12.08
CA ILE A 182 -15.59 -19.18 -11.55
C ILE A 182 -14.44 -18.54 -12.32
N GLU A 183 -14.69 -17.36 -12.89
CA GLU A 183 -13.72 -16.58 -13.64
C GLU A 183 -12.71 -15.91 -12.68
N VAL A 184 -11.43 -15.94 -13.04
CA VAL A 184 -10.43 -15.13 -12.33
C VAL A 184 -10.40 -13.72 -12.92
N LYS A 185 -10.75 -12.75 -12.11
CA LYS A 185 -10.79 -11.34 -12.49
C LYS A 185 -9.58 -10.54 -12.00
N ARG A 186 -9.02 -10.88 -10.84
CA ARG A 186 -7.94 -10.11 -10.20
C ARG A 186 -6.73 -10.99 -9.88
N ILE A 187 -5.55 -10.39 -10.07
CA ILE A 187 -4.26 -10.93 -9.61
C ILE A 187 -3.71 -10.02 -8.52
N ASP A 188 -3.30 -10.64 -7.41
CA ASP A 188 -2.70 -9.96 -6.26
C ASP A 188 -1.19 -10.28 -6.19
N PHE A 189 -0.35 -9.24 -6.17
CA PHE A 189 1.09 -9.29 -5.96
C PHE A 189 1.39 -8.86 -4.54
N ALA A 190 1.98 -9.73 -3.73
CA ALA A 190 2.36 -9.36 -2.38
C ALA A 190 3.83 -9.68 -2.10
N ASP A 191 4.57 -8.67 -1.64
CA ASP A 191 5.98 -8.81 -1.29
C ASP A 191 6.30 -8.17 0.07
N PRO A 192 6.03 -8.87 1.15
CA PRO A 192 6.21 -8.36 2.51
C PRO A 192 7.69 -8.17 2.91
N MET A 193 8.64 -8.68 2.12
CA MET A 193 10.07 -8.62 2.42
C MET A 193 10.86 -7.69 1.48
N ALA A 194 10.18 -6.98 0.59
CA ALA A 194 10.75 -6.01 -0.34
C ALA A 194 11.88 -6.59 -1.24
N TRP A 195 11.65 -7.78 -1.78
CA TRP A 195 12.52 -8.42 -2.78
C TRP A 195 12.12 -8.06 -4.22
N ASN A 196 11.01 -7.35 -4.39
CA ASN A 196 10.54 -6.91 -5.70
C ASN A 196 11.58 -6.05 -6.41
N THR A 197 11.67 -6.24 -7.72
CA THR A 197 12.40 -5.37 -8.62
C THR A 197 11.49 -4.93 -9.78
N PRO A 198 11.70 -3.73 -10.34
CA PRO A 198 10.89 -3.25 -11.46
C PRO A 198 10.87 -4.23 -12.63
N THR A 199 12.03 -4.83 -12.94
CA THR A 199 12.17 -5.80 -14.05
C THR A 199 11.37 -7.07 -13.78
N ALA A 200 11.41 -7.62 -12.56
CA ALA A 200 10.69 -8.84 -12.23
C ALA A 200 9.17 -8.63 -12.24
N VAL A 201 8.70 -7.50 -11.70
CA VAL A 201 7.28 -7.14 -11.73
C VAL A 201 6.81 -6.90 -13.17
N ALA A 202 7.58 -6.20 -13.97
CA ALA A 202 7.27 -5.99 -15.40
C ALA A 202 7.19 -7.30 -16.16
N GLN A 203 8.15 -8.21 -15.95
CA GLN A 203 8.16 -9.53 -16.60
C GLN A 203 6.90 -10.33 -16.25
N ASP A 204 6.49 -10.32 -14.97
CA ASP A 204 5.28 -11.04 -14.55
C ASP A 204 4.03 -10.43 -15.18
N ILE A 205 3.90 -9.10 -15.18
CA ILE A 205 2.72 -8.43 -15.78
C ILE A 205 2.63 -8.75 -17.28
N VAL A 206 3.73 -8.68 -18.02
CA VAL A 206 3.73 -9.02 -19.46
C VAL A 206 3.26 -10.46 -19.67
N ALA A 207 3.82 -11.42 -18.94
CA ALA A 207 3.44 -12.82 -19.07
C ALA A 207 1.96 -13.07 -18.69
N LEU A 208 1.47 -12.39 -17.65
CA LEU A 208 0.08 -12.51 -17.21
C LEU A 208 -0.91 -11.90 -18.22
N LEU A 209 -0.56 -10.78 -18.83
CA LEU A 209 -1.36 -10.17 -19.93
C LEU A 209 -1.45 -11.08 -21.15
N GLU A 210 -0.37 -11.80 -21.47
CA GLU A 210 -0.32 -12.74 -22.60
C GLU A 210 -1.07 -14.05 -22.30
N GLU A 211 -0.87 -14.60 -21.10
CA GLU A 211 -1.42 -15.92 -20.75
C GLU A 211 -2.88 -15.86 -20.27
N PHE A 212 -3.27 -14.77 -19.57
CA PHE A 212 -4.61 -14.59 -19.00
C PHE A 212 -5.26 -13.27 -19.42
N PRO A 213 -5.52 -13.03 -20.71
CA PRO A 213 -5.98 -11.74 -21.23
C PRO A 213 -7.38 -11.31 -20.74
N SER A 214 -8.13 -12.21 -20.09
CA SER A 214 -9.42 -11.89 -19.47
C SER A 214 -9.29 -11.22 -18.11
N ILE A 215 -8.12 -11.28 -17.49
CA ILE A 215 -7.89 -10.67 -16.18
C ILE A 215 -7.68 -9.17 -16.35
N THR A 216 -8.50 -8.38 -15.65
CA THR A 216 -8.50 -6.92 -15.79
C THR A 216 -7.98 -6.18 -14.56
N ASP A 217 -7.97 -6.80 -13.39
CA ASP A 217 -7.63 -6.13 -12.15
C ASP A 217 -6.28 -6.64 -11.63
N TYR A 218 -5.38 -5.72 -11.35
CA TYR A 218 -4.03 -5.97 -10.82
C TYR A 218 -3.90 -5.25 -9.48
N HIS A 219 -3.68 -6.00 -8.41
CA HIS A 219 -3.54 -5.47 -7.05
C HIS A 219 -2.10 -5.65 -6.58
N ILE A 220 -1.45 -4.56 -6.18
CA ILE A 220 -0.05 -4.52 -5.81
C ILE A 220 0.09 -4.09 -4.35
N HIS A 221 0.58 -5.02 -3.52
CA HIS A 221 0.98 -4.83 -2.13
C HIS A 221 2.48 -5.11 -1.99
N LEU A 222 3.31 -4.12 -2.30
CA LEU A 222 4.76 -4.24 -2.29
C LEU A 222 5.38 -3.39 -1.19
N HIS A 223 6.21 -4.01 -0.35
CA HIS A 223 7.02 -3.27 0.59
C HIS A 223 8.18 -2.56 -0.09
N ASN A 224 8.49 -1.36 0.40
CA ASN A 224 9.42 -0.40 -0.22
C ASN A 224 10.74 -0.25 0.57
N ALA A 225 11.10 -1.21 1.39
CA ALA A 225 12.27 -1.13 2.27
C ALA A 225 13.60 -0.81 1.55
N ARG A 226 13.66 -1.06 0.23
CA ARG A 226 14.83 -0.78 -0.62
C ARG A 226 14.55 0.26 -1.70
N GLY A 227 13.42 0.96 -1.64
CA GLY A 227 13.07 2.03 -2.59
C GLY A 227 12.62 1.55 -3.98
N LEU A 228 12.40 0.24 -4.18
CA LEU A 228 12.11 -0.32 -5.50
C LEU A 228 10.61 -0.50 -5.78
N ALA A 229 9.76 -0.53 -4.75
CA ALA A 229 8.33 -0.76 -4.94
C ALA A 229 7.65 0.34 -5.77
N MET A 230 8.00 1.60 -5.56
CA MET A 230 7.49 2.72 -6.38
C MET A 230 7.86 2.54 -7.86
N LEU A 231 9.09 2.13 -8.14
CA LEU A 231 9.56 1.87 -9.50
C LEU A 231 8.84 0.65 -10.12
N SER A 232 8.57 -0.38 -9.32
CA SER A 232 7.80 -1.56 -9.74
C SER A 232 6.37 -1.19 -10.12
N VAL A 233 5.71 -0.33 -9.33
CA VAL A 233 4.38 0.21 -9.65
C VAL A 233 4.41 1.10 -10.88
N TYR A 234 5.47 1.89 -11.08
CA TYR A 234 5.63 2.69 -12.28
C TYR A 234 5.74 1.83 -13.55
N GLU A 235 6.43 0.68 -13.48
CA GLU A 235 6.41 -0.29 -14.59
C GLU A 235 5.00 -0.84 -14.85
N ALA A 236 4.24 -1.17 -13.80
CA ALA A 236 2.84 -1.58 -13.96
C ALA A 236 2.00 -0.51 -14.66
N LEU A 237 2.13 0.76 -14.26
CA LEU A 237 1.46 1.91 -14.91
C LEU A 237 1.84 2.04 -16.40
N LYS A 238 3.05 1.63 -16.79
CA LYS A 238 3.49 1.66 -18.19
C LYS A 238 2.95 0.50 -19.02
N LEU A 239 2.71 -0.64 -18.43
CA LEU A 239 2.31 -1.87 -19.12
C LEU A 239 0.79 -2.01 -19.22
N LEU A 240 0.07 -1.58 -18.20
CA LEU A 240 -1.39 -1.59 -18.17
C LEU A 240 -1.99 -0.39 -18.91
N ASP A 241 -3.24 -0.53 -19.35
CA ASP A 241 -4.00 0.50 -20.08
C ASP A 241 -5.41 0.66 -19.50
N SER A 242 -6.24 1.50 -20.15
CA SER A 242 -7.61 1.82 -19.69
C SER A 242 -8.59 0.64 -19.61
N ARG A 243 -8.21 -0.54 -20.09
CA ARG A 243 -8.99 -1.77 -19.92
C ARG A 243 -8.78 -2.38 -18.54
N HIS A 244 -7.77 -1.91 -17.81
CA HIS A 244 -7.31 -2.48 -16.56
C HIS A 244 -7.57 -1.56 -15.37
N THR A 245 -7.69 -2.17 -14.21
CA THR A 245 -7.66 -1.49 -12.91
C THR A 245 -6.37 -1.87 -12.19
N LEU A 246 -5.61 -0.87 -11.77
CA LEU A 246 -4.44 -1.04 -10.91
C LEU A 246 -4.78 -0.59 -9.50
N ILE A 247 -4.82 -1.52 -8.57
CA ILE A 247 -5.01 -1.25 -7.14
C ILE A 247 -3.63 -1.24 -6.50
N VAL A 248 -3.28 -0.17 -5.79
CA VAL A 248 -1.98 -0.03 -5.13
C VAL A 248 -2.19 0.21 -3.64
N ASP A 249 -1.59 -0.66 -2.83
CA ASP A 249 -1.56 -0.47 -1.39
C ASP A 249 -0.41 0.46 -1.02
N THR A 250 -0.73 1.51 -0.26
CA THR A 250 0.21 2.53 0.19
C THR A 250 0.02 2.79 1.68
N ALA A 251 0.93 3.53 2.31
CA ALA A 251 0.72 4.04 3.66
C ALA A 251 1.28 5.46 3.80
N ILE A 252 0.59 6.32 4.52
CA ILE A 252 1.05 7.69 4.79
C ILE A 252 2.44 7.66 5.40
N GLY A 253 3.32 8.52 4.90
CA GLY A 253 4.70 8.61 5.34
C GLY A 253 5.54 7.37 5.05
N GLY A 254 5.06 6.43 4.24
CA GLY A 254 5.76 5.18 3.93
C GLY A 254 5.99 4.29 5.16
N ILE A 255 5.14 4.40 6.19
CA ILE A 255 5.20 3.50 7.35
C ILE A 255 4.74 2.09 6.98
N GLY A 256 5.00 1.12 7.82
CA GLY A 256 4.55 -0.25 7.62
C GLY A 256 5.67 -1.27 7.71
N GLY A 257 5.28 -2.50 7.72
CA GLY A 257 6.20 -3.63 7.76
C GLY A 257 5.56 -4.88 8.35
N CYS A 258 6.00 -6.01 7.85
CA CYS A 258 5.51 -7.28 8.32
C CYS A 258 6.33 -7.78 9.52
N PRO A 259 5.74 -8.02 10.70
CA PRO A 259 6.46 -8.48 11.88
C PRO A 259 7.05 -9.89 11.71
N TYR A 260 6.61 -10.62 10.70
CA TYR A 260 7.07 -11.99 10.42
C TYR A 260 8.23 -12.07 9.43
N CYS A 261 8.69 -10.92 8.90
CA CYS A 261 9.71 -10.87 7.85
C CYS A 261 11.16 -10.94 8.32
N GLY A 262 11.40 -11.30 9.57
CA GLY A 262 12.75 -11.54 10.11
C GLY A 262 13.17 -10.49 11.14
N ASN A 263 14.12 -9.65 10.83
CA ASN A 263 14.80 -8.75 11.76
C ASN A 263 14.12 -7.36 11.95
N GLY A 264 12.88 -7.19 11.53
CA GLY A 264 12.16 -5.91 11.62
C GLY A 264 12.65 -4.81 10.68
N GLN A 265 13.58 -5.13 9.77
CA GLN A 265 14.15 -4.16 8.82
C GLN A 265 13.51 -4.21 7.42
N ALA A 266 12.64 -5.18 7.17
CA ALA A 266 11.84 -5.23 5.95
C ALA A 266 10.62 -4.31 6.10
N THR A 267 10.86 -3.03 6.29
CA THR A 267 9.86 -2.03 6.64
C THR A 267 9.64 -1.04 5.52
N GLY A 268 8.51 -0.37 5.58
CA GLY A 268 8.12 0.67 4.64
C GLY A 268 7.21 0.16 3.53
N MET A 269 6.05 0.79 3.44
CA MET A 269 5.17 0.74 2.27
C MET A 269 5.57 1.84 1.30
N ILE A 270 4.97 1.86 0.12
CA ILE A 270 5.00 3.04 -0.74
C ILE A 270 4.33 4.18 0.03
N ALA A 271 5.00 5.33 0.15
CA ALA A 271 4.39 6.49 0.78
C ALA A 271 3.23 7.01 -0.08
N THR A 272 2.06 7.18 0.53
CA THR A 272 0.84 7.63 -0.19
C THR A 272 1.07 8.97 -0.86
N GLU A 273 1.77 9.89 -0.19
CA GLU A 273 2.10 11.22 -0.71
C GLU A 273 3.00 11.16 -1.95
N ASP A 274 4.02 10.30 -1.91
CA ASP A 274 4.96 10.13 -3.01
C ASP A 274 4.25 9.51 -4.23
N PHE A 275 3.33 8.57 -3.99
CA PHE A 275 2.56 7.95 -5.06
C PHE A 275 1.52 8.90 -5.67
N VAL A 276 0.79 9.65 -4.84
CA VAL A 276 -0.15 10.68 -5.32
C VAL A 276 0.58 11.72 -6.15
N HIS A 277 1.75 12.16 -5.70
CA HIS A 277 2.58 13.10 -6.47
C HIS A 277 3.04 12.51 -7.80
N LEU A 278 3.44 11.24 -7.84
CA LEU A 278 3.77 10.54 -9.09
C LEU A 278 2.56 10.56 -10.05
N LEU A 279 1.36 10.22 -9.57
CA LEU A 279 0.14 10.25 -10.38
C LEU A 279 -0.14 11.63 -10.96
N GLU A 280 -0.02 12.70 -10.15
CA GLU A 280 -0.15 14.08 -10.63
C GLU A 280 0.84 14.43 -11.74
N THR A 281 2.10 13.99 -11.62
CA THR A 281 3.13 14.25 -12.65
C THR A 281 2.86 13.51 -13.96
N LEU A 282 2.15 12.38 -13.88
CA LEU A 282 1.72 11.58 -15.04
C LEU A 282 0.38 12.06 -15.62
N GLY A 283 -0.28 13.03 -14.99
CA GLY A 283 -1.62 13.50 -15.38
C GLY A 283 -2.73 12.50 -15.07
N ILE A 284 -2.52 11.63 -14.07
CA ILE A 284 -3.52 10.67 -13.58
C ILE A 284 -4.20 11.30 -12.37
N GLU A 285 -5.51 11.49 -12.45
CA GLU A 285 -6.29 12.04 -11.35
C GLU A 285 -6.49 10.96 -10.26
N SER A 286 -6.03 11.23 -9.05
CA SER A 286 -6.26 10.36 -7.88
C SER A 286 -7.50 10.76 -7.07
N GLY A 287 -7.98 11.98 -7.23
CA GLY A 287 -9.02 12.58 -6.39
C GLY A 287 -8.54 12.96 -4.98
N ILE A 288 -7.22 12.88 -4.70
CA ILE A 288 -6.62 13.14 -3.38
C ILE A 288 -5.95 14.51 -3.38
N ASP A 289 -6.25 15.32 -2.36
CA ASP A 289 -5.61 16.61 -2.10
C ASP A 289 -4.23 16.38 -1.47
N LEU A 290 -3.17 16.58 -2.25
CA LEU A 290 -1.80 16.35 -1.83
C LEU A 290 -1.39 17.28 -0.66
N GLY A 291 -1.88 18.51 -0.62
CA GLY A 291 -1.55 19.45 0.45
C GLY A 291 -2.11 18.99 1.80
N LYS A 292 -3.36 18.56 1.83
CA LYS A 292 -3.98 17.98 3.03
C LYS A 292 -3.31 16.67 3.43
N LEU A 293 -2.93 15.84 2.45
CA LEU A 293 -2.24 14.58 2.71
C LEU A 293 -0.87 14.80 3.36
N ILE A 294 -0.09 15.79 2.92
CA ILE A 294 1.18 16.19 3.55
C ILE A 294 0.94 16.61 5.00
N ASN A 295 -0.09 17.41 5.28
CA ASN A 295 -0.43 17.80 6.65
C ASN A 295 -0.80 16.59 7.52
N THR A 296 -1.53 15.62 6.95
CA THR A 296 -1.87 14.36 7.64
C THR A 296 -0.61 13.55 7.95
N SER A 297 0.36 13.52 7.04
CA SER A 297 1.66 12.87 7.25
C SER A 297 2.46 13.54 8.39
N HIS A 298 2.49 14.87 8.42
CA HIS A 298 3.11 15.60 9.53
C HIS A 298 2.42 15.28 10.86
N ARG A 299 1.08 15.19 10.88
CA ARG A 299 0.35 14.81 12.10
C ARG A 299 0.68 13.38 12.54
N LEU A 300 0.76 12.43 11.60
CA LEU A 300 1.19 11.06 11.89
C LEU A 300 2.61 11.01 12.46
N SER A 301 3.54 11.80 11.90
CA SER A 301 4.91 11.95 12.42
C SER A 301 4.93 12.41 13.88
N GLN A 302 4.06 13.39 14.25
CA GLN A 302 3.92 13.86 15.63
C GLN A 302 3.38 12.76 16.56
N ILE A 303 2.33 12.04 16.12
CA ILE A 303 1.74 10.93 16.89
C ILE A 303 2.79 9.85 17.15
N LEU A 304 3.56 9.47 16.14
CA LEU A 304 4.60 8.44 16.26
C LEU A 304 5.87 8.95 16.97
N GLY A 305 6.07 10.26 17.04
CA GLY A 305 7.25 10.87 17.64
C GLY A 305 8.54 10.61 16.85
N ARG A 306 8.44 10.42 15.52
CA ARG A 306 9.57 10.17 14.63
C ARG A 306 9.36 10.71 13.22
N THR A 307 10.45 10.94 12.50
CA THR A 307 10.43 11.29 11.07
C THR A 307 9.92 10.11 10.24
N LEU A 308 9.13 10.39 9.23
CA LEU A 308 8.61 9.43 8.26
C LEU A 308 9.47 9.41 6.98
N HIS A 309 9.20 8.48 6.09
CA HIS A 309 10.05 8.21 4.91
C HIS A 309 9.50 8.78 3.59
N SER A 310 8.45 9.61 3.62
CA SER A 310 7.95 10.27 2.43
C SER A 310 8.86 11.43 2.02
N GLN A 311 9.31 11.41 0.76
CA GLN A 311 10.08 12.52 0.19
C GLN A 311 9.20 13.74 -0.04
N VAL A 312 7.97 13.52 -0.47
CA VAL A 312 7.02 14.59 -0.78
C VAL A 312 6.48 15.24 0.48
N ALA A 313 6.26 14.48 1.56
CA ALA A 313 5.88 15.07 2.84
C ALA A 313 6.97 16.00 3.40
N PHE A 314 8.24 15.69 3.15
CA PHE A 314 9.38 16.51 3.59
C PHE A 314 9.61 17.73 2.71
N ASN A 315 9.59 17.57 1.37
CA ASN A 315 9.98 18.59 0.42
C ASN A 315 8.81 19.37 -0.20
N GLY A 316 7.57 18.91 -0.01
CA GLY A 316 6.40 19.38 -0.75
C GLY A 316 6.31 18.81 -2.16
N GLY A 317 5.16 19.01 -2.82
CA GLY A 317 4.99 18.72 -4.23
C GLY A 317 5.69 19.77 -5.13
N LEU A 318 5.77 19.49 -6.42
CA LEU A 318 6.32 20.45 -7.38
C LEU A 318 5.49 21.74 -7.37
N PRO A 319 6.12 22.91 -7.20
CA PRO A 319 5.41 24.18 -7.22
C PRO A 319 4.79 24.41 -8.61
N LYS A 320 3.55 24.90 -8.65
CA LYS A 320 2.81 25.17 -9.90
C LYS A 320 1.99 26.45 -9.76
N GLY A 321 1.96 27.27 -10.81
CA GLY A 321 1.15 28.48 -10.85
C GLY A 321 1.43 29.42 -9.66
N ALA A 322 0.45 29.67 -8.82
CA ALA A 322 0.59 30.59 -7.67
C ALA A 322 1.54 30.09 -6.57
N THR A 323 1.92 28.80 -6.58
CA THR A 323 2.89 28.26 -5.62
C THR A 323 4.35 28.33 -6.12
N LEU A 324 4.59 28.83 -7.34
CA LEU A 324 5.94 29.08 -7.81
C LEU A 324 6.66 30.08 -6.88
N TYR A 325 7.93 29.85 -6.68
CA TYR A 325 8.74 30.80 -5.91
C TYR A 325 8.86 32.14 -6.64
N SER A 326 9.04 33.22 -5.88
CA SER A 326 9.29 34.54 -6.43
C SER A 326 10.60 34.55 -7.24
N GLU A 327 10.56 35.18 -8.40
CA GLU A 327 11.78 35.45 -9.19
C GLU A 327 12.70 36.54 -8.58
N ASP A 328 12.18 37.25 -7.57
CA ASP A 328 12.94 38.24 -6.80
C ASP A 328 13.91 37.52 -5.84
N VAL A 329 14.90 36.87 -6.41
CA VAL A 329 15.98 36.21 -5.71
C VAL A 329 17.28 36.89 -6.04
N PRO A 330 18.15 37.20 -5.07
CA PRO A 330 19.42 37.84 -5.35
C PRO A 330 20.33 36.93 -6.15
N VAL A 331 20.97 37.51 -7.16
CA VAL A 331 22.11 36.86 -7.79
C VAL A 331 23.30 36.96 -6.83
N ILE A 332 23.94 35.84 -6.54
CA ILE A 332 25.02 35.74 -5.58
C ILE A 332 26.32 36.15 -6.28
N TYR A 333 26.81 37.36 -6.01
CA TYR A 333 28.08 37.87 -6.54
C TYR A 333 29.20 37.87 -5.51
N THR A 334 28.85 37.89 -4.22
CA THR A 334 29.79 38.03 -3.13
C THR A 334 29.70 36.87 -2.15
N PHE A 335 30.78 36.69 -1.39
CA PHE A 335 30.81 35.66 -0.36
C PHE A 335 29.79 35.91 0.76
N ASP A 336 29.46 37.16 1.05
CA ASP A 336 28.48 37.52 2.07
C ASP A 336 27.06 37.22 1.60
N GLU A 337 26.77 37.33 0.32
CA GLU A 337 25.48 36.92 -0.27
C GLU A 337 25.29 35.39 -0.28
N ALA A 338 26.39 34.64 -0.23
CA ALA A 338 26.38 33.17 -0.20
C ALA A 338 26.24 32.58 1.22
N GLN A 339 25.79 33.34 2.22
CA GLN A 339 25.71 32.87 3.62
C GLN A 339 24.85 31.64 3.81
N HIS A 340 23.79 31.48 3.00
CA HIS A 340 22.93 30.30 3.07
C HIS A 340 23.70 29.00 2.83
N PHE A 341 24.80 28.98 2.10
CA PHE A 341 25.64 27.77 1.95
C PHE A 341 26.34 27.37 3.25
N ARG A 342 26.51 28.30 4.19
CA ARG A 342 27.13 28.05 5.49
C ARG A 342 26.15 27.49 6.54
N LEU A 343 24.85 27.71 6.33
CA LEU A 343 23.82 27.31 7.28
C LEU A 343 23.46 25.83 7.14
N GLY A 344 23.91 25.16 6.06
CA GLY A 344 23.65 23.75 5.80
C GLY A 344 22.15 23.44 5.75
N ALA A 345 21.77 22.29 6.28
CA ALA A 345 20.38 21.83 6.23
C ALA A 345 19.38 22.74 6.95
N SER A 346 19.82 23.54 7.93
CA SER A 346 18.96 24.49 8.66
C SER A 346 18.34 25.58 7.76
N VAL A 347 18.93 25.84 6.59
CA VAL A 347 18.35 26.75 5.59
C VAL A 347 16.98 26.31 5.11
N TYR A 348 16.70 25.01 5.12
CA TYR A 348 15.46 24.44 4.61
C TYR A 348 14.36 24.35 5.67
N GLU A 349 14.70 24.61 6.94
CA GLU A 349 13.72 24.63 8.02
C GLU A 349 12.79 25.84 7.88
N GLY A 350 11.49 25.59 7.83
CA GLY A 350 10.46 26.64 7.78
C GLY A 350 10.43 27.47 6.50
N ASN A 351 10.88 26.95 5.34
CA ASN A 351 10.99 27.70 4.10
C ASN A 351 11.87 28.96 4.24
N ALA A 352 12.93 28.88 5.04
CA ALA A 352 13.85 29.97 5.23
C ALA A 352 14.36 30.53 3.87
N ARG A 353 14.25 31.82 3.70
CA ARG A 353 14.79 32.58 2.55
C ARG A 353 15.96 33.41 3.06
N PRO A 354 17.14 32.85 3.30
CA PRO A 354 18.26 33.55 3.97
C PRO A 354 18.80 34.76 3.20
N TRP A 355 18.42 34.87 1.91
CA TRP A 355 18.77 36.03 1.06
C TRP A 355 17.75 37.18 1.18
N ILE A 356 16.57 36.97 1.76
CA ILE A 356 15.62 38.04 2.01
C ILE A 356 15.95 38.63 3.37
N LYS A 357 16.53 39.83 3.40
CA LYS A 357 16.63 40.60 4.65
C LYS A 357 15.21 41.02 5.02
N GLU A 358 14.69 40.49 6.12
CA GLU A 358 13.48 41.05 6.71
C GLU A 358 13.71 42.54 6.92
N LYS A 359 12.83 43.38 6.35
CA LYS A 359 12.85 44.80 6.68
C LYS A 359 12.46 44.92 8.13
N VAL A 360 13.44 45.21 8.99
CA VAL A 360 13.25 45.58 10.38
C VAL A 360 12.39 46.83 10.49
#